data_e25141c8cc0abba2fded0ca820768da0
#
_entry.id   e25141c8cc0abba2fded0ca820768da0
#
_cell.length_a   1.000
_cell.length_b   1.000
_cell.length_c   1.000
_cell.angle_alpha   90.00
_cell.angle_beta   90.00
_cell.angle_gamma   90.00
#
_symmetry.space_group_name_H-M   'P 1'
#
loop_
_entity.id
_entity.type
_entity.pdbx_description
1 polymer ?
#
loop_
_entity_poly.entity_id
_entity_poly.type
_entity_poly.pdbx_seq_one_letter_code
_entity_poly.pdbx_strand_id
1 'polypeptide(L)'
;MDIAKNMEVFGPVWPVIGFDTVDEAVAIANQSQYGLGGGLFSKNIYTCLQTAKRLKTGHIAINGSGNFRAAELPFGGGKKMSGNSRESLSKVMDEVTQIKSIVFRYALNERK
;
A
#
# COMPACT_ATOMS: atom_id res chain seq x y z
N MET A 1 -13.33 -19.67 8.54
CA MET A 1 -12.15 -20.44 8.06
C MET A 1 -10.92 -19.59 8.23
N ASP A 2 -9.91 -20.05 8.96
CA ASP A 2 -8.68 -19.29 9.23
C ASP A 2 -7.85 -19.01 7.97
N ILE A 3 -7.91 -19.93 6.99
CA ILE A 3 -7.29 -19.76 5.67
C ILE A 3 -7.69 -18.45 4.97
N ALA A 4 -8.94 -18.02 5.13
CA ALA A 4 -9.42 -16.80 4.49
C ALA A 4 -9.07 -15.52 5.27
N LYS A 5 -8.56 -15.63 6.49
CA LYS A 5 -8.34 -14.48 7.37
C LYS A 5 -6.87 -14.26 7.72
N ASN A 6 -6.18 -15.28 8.18
CA ASN A 6 -4.89 -15.12 8.85
C ASN A 6 -3.82 -16.10 8.38
N MET A 7 -4.16 -17.13 7.60
CA MET A 7 -3.19 -18.07 7.09
C MET A 7 -2.66 -17.62 5.73
N GLU A 8 -1.37 -17.36 5.66
CA GLU A 8 -0.70 -17.07 4.40
C GLU A 8 -0.33 -18.40 3.72
N VAL A 9 -1.02 -18.70 2.62
CA VAL A 9 -0.81 -19.92 1.85
C VAL A 9 0.02 -19.61 0.60
N PHE A 10 1.30 -19.98 0.60
CA PHE A 10 2.14 -19.92 -0.59
C PHE A 10 1.87 -21.13 -1.50
N GLY A 11 0.73 -21.11 -2.22
CA GLY A 11 0.32 -22.21 -3.09
C GLY A 11 -0.96 -21.88 -3.86
N PRO A 12 -1.42 -22.78 -4.72
CA PRO A 12 -2.57 -22.53 -5.60
C PRO A 12 -3.92 -22.71 -4.86
N VAL A 13 -4.10 -21.99 -3.77
CA VAL A 13 -5.33 -21.99 -2.97
C VAL A 13 -5.94 -20.60 -2.95
N TRP A 14 -7.16 -20.46 -3.46
CA TRP A 14 -7.90 -19.20 -3.51
C TRP A 14 -9.18 -19.34 -2.71
N PRO A 15 -9.27 -18.80 -1.49
CA PRO A 15 -10.53 -18.73 -0.76
C PRO A 15 -11.48 -17.76 -1.46
N VAL A 16 -12.68 -18.21 -1.77
CA VAL A 16 -13.75 -17.41 -2.37
C VAL A 16 -14.82 -17.18 -1.31
N ILE A 17 -15.13 -15.92 -1.05
CA ILE A 17 -16.13 -15.50 -0.06
C ILE A 17 -17.18 -14.64 -0.75
N GLY A 18 -18.45 -15.05 -0.69
CA GLY A 18 -19.57 -14.24 -1.15
C GLY A 18 -19.85 -13.06 -0.22
N PHE A 19 -20.43 -12.01 -0.76
CA PHE A 19 -20.91 -10.85 -0.01
C PHE A 19 -22.12 -10.25 -0.73
N ASP A 20 -23.02 -9.60 0.03
CA ASP A 20 -24.23 -8.98 -0.52
C ASP A 20 -24.06 -7.47 -0.70
N THR A 21 -23.20 -6.83 0.08
CA THR A 21 -23.00 -5.38 0.05
C THR A 21 -21.52 -5.00 -0.03
N VAL A 22 -21.22 -3.80 -0.55
CA VAL A 22 -19.86 -3.24 -0.55
C VAL A 22 -19.34 -3.08 0.86
N ASP A 23 -20.19 -2.75 1.82
CA ASP A 23 -19.81 -2.60 3.22
C ASP A 23 -19.32 -3.91 3.82
N GLU A 24 -20.02 -4.99 3.53
CA GLU A 24 -19.63 -6.34 3.92
C GLU A 24 -18.32 -6.76 3.25
N ALA A 25 -18.16 -6.53 1.95
CA ALA A 25 -16.92 -6.83 1.23
C ALA A 25 -15.72 -6.11 1.86
N VAL A 26 -15.88 -4.82 2.19
CA VAL A 26 -14.83 -4.04 2.87
C VAL A 26 -14.53 -4.58 4.26
N ALA A 27 -15.56 -4.96 5.02
CA ALA A 27 -15.39 -5.53 6.35
C ALA A 27 -14.62 -6.86 6.29
N ILE A 28 -15.00 -7.75 5.37
CA ILE A 28 -14.32 -9.04 5.15
C ILE A 28 -12.85 -8.82 4.75
N ALA A 29 -12.60 -7.98 3.74
CA ALA A 29 -11.25 -7.72 3.25
C ALA A 29 -10.35 -7.12 4.33
N ASN A 30 -10.90 -6.26 5.19
CA ASN A 30 -10.14 -5.62 6.27
C ASN A 30 -9.87 -6.52 7.49
N GLN A 31 -10.48 -7.71 7.59
CA GLN A 31 -10.21 -8.67 8.67
C GLN A 31 -8.82 -9.29 8.58
N SER A 32 -8.22 -9.37 7.39
CA SER A 32 -6.87 -9.89 7.22
C SER A 32 -5.86 -9.09 8.03
N GLN A 33 -4.94 -9.77 8.67
CA GLN A 33 -3.78 -9.16 9.34
C GLN A 33 -2.74 -8.61 8.34
N TYR A 34 -2.84 -8.97 7.07
CA TYR A 34 -2.00 -8.46 5.99
C TYR A 34 -2.66 -7.29 5.27
N GLY A 35 -1.86 -6.47 4.61
CA GLY A 35 -2.34 -5.28 3.91
C GLY A 35 -1.36 -4.77 2.87
N LEU A 36 -0.65 -5.66 2.15
CA LEU A 36 0.30 -5.26 1.12
C LEU A 36 -0.40 -4.67 -0.09
N GLY A 37 -1.24 -5.45 -0.73
CA GLY A 37 -1.94 -5.02 -1.93
C GLY A 37 -3.29 -5.70 -2.09
N GLY A 38 -4.10 -5.16 -3.00
CA GLY A 38 -5.40 -5.69 -3.36
C GLY A 38 -5.82 -5.31 -4.78
N GLY A 39 -6.85 -5.96 -5.28
CA GLY A 39 -7.48 -5.66 -6.56
C GLY A 39 -8.97 -5.38 -6.38
N LEU A 40 -9.50 -4.44 -7.14
CA LEU A 40 -10.93 -4.13 -7.24
C LEU A 40 -11.37 -4.21 -8.69
N PHE A 41 -12.45 -4.93 -8.95
CA PHE A 41 -13.01 -5.08 -10.30
C PHE A 41 -14.44 -4.56 -10.33
N SER A 42 -14.69 -3.52 -11.12
CA SER A 42 -16.04 -3.01 -11.35
C SER A 42 -16.07 -2.12 -12.60
N LYS A 43 -17.24 -2.07 -13.24
CA LYS A 43 -17.53 -1.10 -14.30
C LYS A 43 -17.78 0.30 -13.75
N ASN A 44 -18.12 0.43 -12.47
CA ASN A 44 -18.39 1.71 -11.82
C ASN A 44 -17.12 2.21 -11.12
N ILE A 45 -16.40 3.11 -11.77
CA ILE A 45 -15.15 3.69 -11.25
C ILE A 45 -15.36 4.47 -9.95
N TYR A 46 -16.51 5.12 -9.78
CA TYR A 46 -16.82 5.84 -8.55
C TYR A 46 -16.90 4.88 -7.35
N THR A 47 -17.62 3.76 -7.51
CA THR A 47 -17.67 2.71 -6.49
C THR A 47 -16.29 2.16 -6.19
N CYS A 48 -15.46 1.92 -7.21
CA CYS A 48 -14.08 1.47 -6.99
C CYS A 48 -13.28 2.47 -6.13
N LEU A 49 -13.32 3.74 -6.46
CA LEU A 49 -12.56 4.78 -5.73
C LEU A 49 -13.04 4.92 -4.27
N GLN A 50 -14.35 4.89 -4.04
CA GLN A 50 -14.88 4.95 -2.68
C GLN A 50 -14.52 3.71 -1.87
N THR A 51 -14.59 2.53 -2.48
CA THR A 51 -14.21 1.27 -1.85
C THR A 51 -12.72 1.22 -1.55
N ALA A 52 -11.86 1.61 -2.50
CA ALA A 52 -10.42 1.62 -2.35
C ALA A 52 -9.95 2.44 -1.13
N LYS A 53 -10.57 3.62 -0.90
CA LYS A 53 -10.28 4.46 0.28
C LYS A 53 -10.55 3.79 1.62
N ARG A 54 -11.43 2.81 1.63
CA ARG A 54 -11.87 2.09 2.85
C ARG A 54 -11.06 0.83 3.11
N LEU A 55 -10.34 0.31 2.12
CA LEU A 55 -9.50 -0.86 2.25
C LEU A 55 -8.18 -0.50 2.94
N LYS A 56 -7.81 -1.28 3.95
CA LYS A 56 -6.61 -1.09 4.76
C LYS A 56 -5.41 -1.80 4.14
N THR A 57 -5.07 -1.42 2.91
CA THR A 57 -3.92 -1.92 2.16
C THR A 57 -3.03 -0.79 1.70
N GLY A 58 -1.77 -1.07 1.44
CA GLY A 58 -0.80 -0.07 0.97
C GLY A 58 -0.94 0.24 -0.52
N HIS A 59 -1.50 -0.71 -1.29
CA HIS A 59 -1.68 -0.59 -2.72
C HIS A 59 -3.02 -1.20 -3.14
N ILE A 60 -3.73 -0.55 -4.08
CA ILE A 60 -4.96 -1.06 -4.71
C ILE A 60 -4.87 -0.83 -6.22
N ALA A 61 -5.03 -1.90 -6.98
CA ALA A 61 -5.23 -1.84 -8.42
C ALA A 61 -6.73 -1.90 -8.75
N ILE A 62 -7.22 -0.95 -9.54
CA ILE A 62 -8.60 -0.95 -10.04
C ILE A 62 -8.61 -1.63 -11.41
N ASN A 63 -9.48 -2.64 -11.57
CA ASN A 63 -9.57 -3.51 -12.74
C ASN A 63 -8.23 -4.17 -13.10
N GLY A 64 -7.46 -4.47 -12.07
CA GLY A 64 -6.17 -5.12 -12.16
C GLY A 64 -5.84 -5.96 -10.93
N SER A 65 -4.82 -6.77 -11.04
CA SER A 65 -4.27 -7.54 -9.92
C SER A 65 -3.52 -6.63 -8.95
N GLY A 66 -3.54 -6.96 -7.66
CA GLY A 66 -2.73 -6.29 -6.64
C GLY A 66 -1.21 -6.35 -6.87
N ASN A 67 -0.77 -7.14 -7.85
CA ASN A 67 0.64 -7.21 -8.26
C ASN A 67 0.99 -6.17 -9.35
N PHE A 68 0.01 -5.53 -9.96
CA PHE A 68 0.25 -4.51 -10.97
C PHE A 68 0.68 -3.21 -10.32
N ARG A 69 1.87 -2.73 -10.67
CA ARG A 69 2.41 -1.45 -10.17
C ARG A 69 3.28 -0.77 -11.23
N ALA A 70 3.33 0.56 -11.19
CA ALA A 70 4.37 1.32 -11.85
C ALA A 70 5.56 1.51 -10.88
N ALA A 71 6.78 1.52 -11.41
CA ALA A 71 8.00 1.58 -10.60
C ALA A 71 8.11 2.86 -9.75
N GLU A 72 7.49 3.94 -10.21
CA GLU A 72 7.48 5.24 -9.54
C GLU A 72 6.50 5.30 -8.36
N LEU A 73 5.48 4.42 -8.36
CA LEU A 73 4.47 4.44 -7.30
C LEU A 73 4.98 3.75 -6.04
N PRO A 74 4.73 4.35 -4.86
CA PRO A 74 5.08 3.73 -3.59
C PRO A 74 4.35 2.39 -3.42
N PHE A 75 5.09 1.32 -3.21
CA PHE A 75 4.56 0.00 -2.94
C PHE A 75 5.02 -0.49 -1.57
N GLY A 76 4.09 -0.93 -0.75
CA GLY A 76 4.44 -1.42 0.59
C GLY A 76 3.24 -1.61 1.48
N GLY A 77 3.48 -2.10 2.68
CA GLY A 77 2.45 -2.47 3.64
C GLY A 77 1.55 -1.33 4.10
N GLY A 78 0.32 -1.67 4.46
CA GLY A 78 -0.71 -0.75 4.96
C GLY A 78 -0.75 -0.67 6.49
N LYS A 79 0.38 -0.64 7.19
CA LYS A 79 0.46 -0.61 8.67
C LYS A 79 -0.11 -1.86 9.35
N LYS A 80 -0.02 -3.01 8.71
CA LYS A 80 -0.37 -4.32 9.26
C LYS A 80 0.88 -5.19 9.27
N MET A 81 0.75 -6.51 9.36
CA MET A 81 1.88 -7.45 9.32
C MET A 81 2.69 -7.40 8.02
N SER A 82 2.15 -6.83 6.94
CA SER A 82 2.91 -6.54 5.72
C SER A 82 3.93 -5.40 5.85
N GLY A 83 4.06 -4.82 7.04
CA GLY A 83 5.05 -3.80 7.35
C GLY A 83 4.62 -2.37 7.01
N ASN A 84 5.50 -1.42 7.25
CA ASN A 84 5.27 0.01 7.08
C ASN A 84 6.24 0.68 6.11
N SER A 85 7.20 -0.06 5.58
CA SER A 85 8.13 0.42 4.55
C SER A 85 7.46 0.59 3.19
N ARG A 86 8.07 1.38 2.34
CA ARG A 86 7.60 1.64 0.98
C ARG A 86 8.76 1.46 0.00
N GLU A 87 8.53 0.67 -1.04
CA GLU A 87 9.41 0.57 -2.18
C GLU A 87 8.99 1.57 -3.25
N SER A 88 9.91 2.30 -3.79
CA SER A 88 9.88 3.06 -5.05
C SER A 88 11.22 3.76 -5.18
N LEU A 89 11.58 4.25 -6.35
CA LEU A 89 12.87 4.91 -6.55
C LEU A 89 13.09 6.05 -5.56
N SER A 90 12.11 6.94 -5.40
CA SER A 90 12.21 8.07 -4.47
C SER A 90 12.30 7.63 -3.01
N LYS A 91 11.54 6.59 -2.62
CA LYS A 91 11.53 6.11 -1.23
C LYS A 91 12.82 5.41 -0.87
N VAL A 92 13.35 4.59 -1.76
CA VAL A 92 14.66 3.95 -1.54
C VAL A 92 15.77 5.01 -1.47
N MET A 93 15.72 6.04 -2.31
CA MET A 93 16.68 7.14 -2.22
C MET A 93 16.62 7.87 -0.87
N ASP A 94 15.43 8.14 -0.35
CA ASP A 94 15.24 8.73 0.97
C ASP A 94 15.82 7.83 2.09
N GLU A 95 15.64 6.50 1.99
CA GLU A 95 16.11 5.54 2.99
C GLU A 95 17.63 5.34 2.99
N VAL A 96 18.29 5.41 1.83
CA VAL A 96 19.76 5.22 1.73
C VAL A 96 20.55 6.52 1.81
N THR A 97 19.91 7.66 1.96
CA THR A 97 20.53 8.97 2.11
C THR A 97 20.23 9.58 3.47
N GLN A 98 21.10 10.49 3.90
CA GLN A 98 20.90 11.23 5.13
C GLN A 98 20.72 12.72 4.84
N ILE A 99 19.65 13.30 5.34
CA ILE A 99 19.42 14.74 5.26
C ILE A 99 20.42 15.44 6.17
N LYS A 100 21.18 16.38 5.61
CA LYS A 100 22.09 17.25 6.36
C LYS A 100 21.66 18.71 6.19
N SER A 101 21.43 19.39 7.29
CA SER A 101 21.21 20.84 7.29
C SER A 101 22.53 21.59 7.52
N ILE A 102 22.82 22.56 6.66
CA ILE A 102 23.97 23.45 6.80
C ILE A 102 23.44 24.88 6.88
N VAL A 103 23.68 25.54 8.00
CA VAL A 103 23.20 26.90 8.25
C VAL A 103 24.37 27.86 8.34
N PHE A 104 24.42 28.82 7.44
CA PHE A 104 25.37 29.95 7.52
C PHE A 104 24.71 31.09 8.30
N ARG A 105 25.22 31.38 9.46
CA ARG A 105 24.68 32.46 10.29
C ARG A 105 25.25 33.83 9.90
N TYR A 106 26.52 33.85 9.46
CA TYR A 106 27.20 35.03 8.95
C TYR A 106 28.16 34.63 7.83
N ALA A 107 28.17 35.38 6.75
CA ALA A 107 29.23 35.31 5.76
C ALA A 107 30.35 36.23 6.22
N LEU A 108 31.51 35.68 6.64
CA LEU A 108 32.70 36.45 6.88
C LEU A 108 33.31 36.78 5.53
N ASN A 109 33.26 38.05 5.11
CA ASN A 109 34.08 38.50 3.99
C ASN A 109 35.55 38.49 4.44
N GLU A 110 36.34 37.56 3.92
CA GLU A 110 37.80 37.69 4.00
C GLU A 110 38.16 38.93 3.20
N ARG A 111 38.52 40.02 3.93
CA ARG A 111 39.21 41.15 3.31
C ARG A 111 40.62 40.67 3.00
N LYS A 112 40.94 40.58 1.71
CA LYS A 112 42.34 40.49 1.23
C LYS A 112 43.09 41.74 1.60
#